data_d8052c6fed8cb9af89d7e12c4a1989a6
#
_entry.id   d8052c6fed8cb9af89d7e12c4a1989a6
#
_cell.length_a   1.000
_cell.length_b   1.000
_cell.length_c   1.000
_cell.angle_alpha   90.00
_cell.angle_beta   90.00
_cell.angle_gamma   90.00
#
_symmetry.space_group_name_H-M   'P 1'
#
loop_
_entity.id
_entity.type
_entity.pdbx_description
1 polymer ?
#
loop_
_entity_poly.entity_id
_entity_poly.type
_entity_poly.pdbx_seq_one_letter_code
_entity_poly.pdbx_strand_id
1 'polypeptide(L)'
;VAGAVCGLVALAPPAFAQVPLELRLADVGRFASFVDMGGIAWTGRTARLRVLQVTEDGFTAGSEAFWGGWRHELIDCDARTIAHAGFSSVRVGGREGPVSGDLRPAAAIPSGSADDAVAKLVCDGWRPYAGVAPAASVEEAVRIGRPLIATGAEP
;
A
#
# COMPACT_ATOMS: atom_id res chain seq x y z
N VAL A 1 -52.48 13.76 37.00
CA VAL A 1 -52.08 13.18 35.73
C VAL A 1 -50.57 13.36 35.61
N ALA A 2 -49.79 12.27 35.86
CA ALA A 2 -48.34 12.29 35.78
C ALA A 2 -47.94 11.71 34.39
N GLY A 3 -47.31 12.54 33.60
CA GLY A 3 -46.76 12.15 32.30
C GLY A 3 -45.32 11.69 32.44
N ALA A 4 -45.05 10.43 32.13
CA ALA A 4 -43.70 9.88 32.07
C ALA A 4 -43.09 10.19 30.69
N VAL A 5 -41.97 10.94 30.68
CA VAL A 5 -41.16 11.19 29.48
C VAL A 5 -40.12 10.07 29.35
N CYS A 6 -40.34 9.13 28.44
CA CYS A 6 -39.33 8.14 28.06
C CYS A 6 -38.26 8.81 27.18
N GLY A 7 -37.06 9.06 27.74
CA GLY A 7 -35.92 9.52 26.99
C GLY A 7 -35.32 8.37 26.14
N LEU A 8 -35.35 8.47 24.83
CA LEU A 8 -34.62 7.60 23.90
C LEU A 8 -33.13 7.92 23.99
N VAL A 9 -32.36 7.03 24.60
CA VAL A 9 -30.88 7.06 24.51
C VAL A 9 -30.49 6.48 23.15
N ALA A 10 -30.07 7.34 22.23
CA ALA A 10 -29.49 6.91 20.98
C ALA A 10 -28.08 6.36 21.24
N LEU A 11 -27.91 5.05 21.12
CA LEU A 11 -26.61 4.39 21.11
C LEU A 11 -25.91 4.75 19.78
N ALA A 12 -24.85 5.57 19.86
CA ALA A 12 -23.99 5.82 18.72
C ALA A 12 -23.30 4.50 18.29
N PRO A 13 -23.23 4.18 16.99
CA PRO A 13 -22.53 2.99 16.52
C PRO A 13 -21.04 3.10 16.88
N PRO A 14 -20.35 1.98 17.19
CA PRO A 14 -18.94 1.98 17.47
C PRO A 14 -18.19 2.50 16.25
N ALA A 15 -17.36 3.52 16.44
CA ALA A 15 -16.43 3.97 15.41
C ALA A 15 -15.43 2.83 15.19
N PHE A 16 -15.46 2.21 14.02
CA PHE A 16 -14.41 1.28 13.61
C PHE A 16 -13.11 2.07 13.55
N ALA A 17 -12.17 1.74 14.44
CA ALA A 17 -10.84 2.31 14.40
C ALA A 17 -10.20 1.92 13.06
N GLN A 18 -9.97 2.90 12.18
CA GLN A 18 -9.22 2.68 10.95
C GLN A 18 -7.79 2.31 11.36
N VAL A 19 -7.29 1.20 10.83
CA VAL A 19 -5.89 0.82 11.02
C VAL A 19 -5.02 1.92 10.40
N PRO A 20 -4.12 2.52 11.17
CA PRO A 20 -3.25 3.57 10.65
C PRO A 20 -2.39 3.03 9.50
N LEU A 21 -2.16 3.85 8.48
CA LEU A 21 -1.19 3.53 7.42
C LEU A 21 0.21 3.41 8.04
N GLU A 22 0.91 2.36 7.65
CA GLU A 22 2.33 2.15 7.95
C GLU A 22 3.03 1.74 6.65
N LEU A 23 3.48 2.73 5.89
CA LEU A 23 4.07 2.53 4.58
C LEU A 23 5.57 2.34 4.71
N ARG A 24 6.06 1.11 4.50
CA ARG A 24 7.48 0.79 4.53
C ARG A 24 8.05 0.67 3.12
N LEU A 25 9.15 1.35 2.88
CA LEU A 25 9.88 1.28 1.62
C LEU A 25 10.48 -0.12 1.42
N ALA A 26 10.14 -0.76 0.31
CA ALA A 26 10.61 -2.09 -0.07
C ALA A 26 11.59 -2.05 -1.24
N ASP A 27 11.38 -1.15 -2.21
CA ASP A 27 12.17 -1.10 -3.42
C ASP A 27 12.21 0.32 -3.99
N VAL A 28 13.33 0.67 -4.62
CA VAL A 28 13.50 1.91 -5.40
C VAL A 28 14.08 1.55 -6.76
N GLY A 29 13.32 1.82 -7.79
CA GLY A 29 13.72 1.65 -9.18
C GLY A 29 13.03 2.73 -10.00
N ARG A 30 12.27 2.33 -11.02
CA ARG A 30 11.40 3.25 -11.76
C ARG A 30 10.34 3.91 -10.86
N PHE A 31 9.96 3.22 -9.80
CA PHE A 31 9.04 3.67 -8.75
C PHE A 31 9.71 3.50 -7.40
N ALA A 32 9.27 4.27 -6.41
CA ALA A 32 9.52 3.91 -5.02
C ALA A 32 8.31 3.12 -4.51
N SER A 33 8.54 1.86 -4.11
CA SER A 33 7.50 0.91 -3.73
C SER A 33 7.40 0.80 -2.22
N PHE A 34 6.25 1.18 -1.66
CA PHE A 34 5.97 1.13 -0.24
C PHE A 34 4.88 0.11 0.05
N VAL A 35 5.13 -0.80 0.99
CA VAL A 35 4.14 -1.77 1.47
C VAL A 35 3.33 -1.17 2.60
N ASP A 36 1.99 -1.25 2.51
CA ASP A 36 1.08 -0.91 3.61
C ASP A 36 1.09 -2.05 4.66
N MET A 37 2.03 -1.97 5.60
CA MET A 37 2.21 -3.02 6.62
C MET A 37 1.02 -3.09 7.59
N GLY A 38 0.37 -1.95 7.87
CA GLY A 38 -0.81 -1.90 8.74
C GLY A 38 -2.05 -2.55 8.12
N GLY A 39 -2.13 -2.55 6.79
CA GLY A 39 -3.26 -3.08 6.03
C GLY A 39 -3.12 -4.55 5.59
N ILE A 40 -2.08 -5.27 6.00
CA ILE A 40 -1.89 -6.68 5.61
C ILE A 40 -2.94 -7.57 6.29
N ALA A 41 -3.67 -8.33 5.47
CA ALA A 41 -4.58 -9.37 5.94
C ALA A 41 -4.03 -10.76 5.61
N TRP A 42 -3.91 -11.61 6.64
CA TRP A 42 -3.34 -12.95 6.51
C TRP A 42 -4.42 -14.03 6.45
N THR A 43 -4.22 -15.00 5.55
CA THR A 43 -4.94 -16.28 5.53
C THR A 43 -3.90 -17.39 5.46
N GLY A 44 -3.61 -18.04 6.58
CA GLY A 44 -2.48 -18.96 6.68
C GLY A 44 -1.17 -18.24 6.36
N ARG A 45 -0.46 -18.68 5.33
CA ARG A 45 0.79 -18.09 4.84
C ARG A 45 0.60 -17.19 3.62
N THR A 46 -0.64 -16.90 3.26
CA THR A 46 -0.98 -15.96 2.19
C THR A 46 -1.30 -14.58 2.75
N ALA A 47 -0.58 -13.57 2.30
CA ALA A 47 -0.78 -12.17 2.64
C ALA A 47 -1.58 -11.48 1.53
N ARG A 48 -2.67 -10.82 1.89
CA ARG A 48 -3.34 -9.82 1.04
C ARG A 48 -2.85 -8.45 1.47
N LEU A 49 -2.33 -7.68 0.54
CA LEU A 49 -1.72 -6.38 0.85
C LEU A 49 -1.88 -5.37 -0.28
N ARG A 50 -1.51 -4.12 0.00
CA ARG A 50 -1.38 -3.06 -0.98
C ARG A 50 0.06 -2.58 -1.03
N VAL A 51 0.53 -2.27 -2.24
CA VAL A 51 1.83 -1.66 -2.48
C VAL A 51 1.62 -0.33 -3.17
N LEU A 52 2.02 0.76 -2.52
CA LEU A 52 2.03 2.09 -3.13
C LEU A 52 3.27 2.22 -4.01
N GLN A 53 3.06 2.40 -5.30
CA GLN A 53 4.10 2.78 -6.26
C GLN A 53 4.08 4.29 -6.42
N VAL A 54 5.06 4.97 -5.85
CA VAL A 54 5.27 6.41 -6.02
C VAL A 54 5.99 6.65 -7.33
N THR A 55 5.48 7.57 -8.16
CA THR A 55 6.09 7.97 -9.43
C THR A 55 7.09 9.12 -9.24
N GLU A 56 7.95 9.30 -10.21
CA GLU A 56 8.81 10.48 -10.34
C GLU A 56 8.02 11.78 -10.26
N ASP A 57 8.68 12.87 -9.99
CA ASP A 57 8.02 14.18 -9.97
C ASP A 57 7.55 14.59 -11.38
N GLY A 58 6.40 15.26 -11.43
CA GLY A 58 5.81 15.70 -12.70
C GLY A 58 5.17 14.58 -13.54
N PHE A 59 5.03 13.36 -13.04
CA PHE A 59 4.42 12.27 -13.79
C PHE A 59 2.97 12.59 -14.15
N THR A 60 2.64 12.46 -15.44
CA THR A 60 1.29 12.65 -15.99
C THR A 60 0.88 11.45 -16.85
N ALA A 61 -0.43 11.18 -16.88
CA ALA A 61 -1.05 10.28 -17.84
C ALA A 61 -2.22 11.01 -18.51
N GLY A 62 -2.11 11.26 -19.82
CA GLY A 62 -3.00 12.21 -20.49
C GLY A 62 -2.80 13.63 -19.95
N SER A 63 -3.89 14.27 -19.54
CA SER A 63 -3.90 15.60 -18.94
C SER A 63 -3.86 15.60 -17.40
N GLU A 64 -3.86 14.44 -16.79
CA GLU A 64 -3.92 14.31 -15.33
C GLU A 64 -2.55 14.01 -14.72
N ALA A 65 -2.28 14.65 -13.57
CA ALA A 65 -1.06 14.44 -12.79
C ALA A 65 -1.31 13.44 -11.66
N PHE A 66 -0.34 12.54 -11.43
CA PHE A 66 -0.43 11.48 -10.44
C PHE A 66 0.77 11.47 -9.49
N TRP A 67 0.52 11.08 -8.25
CA TRP A 67 1.56 10.73 -7.30
C TRP A 67 2.01 9.28 -7.43
N GLY A 68 1.15 8.42 -8.02
CA GLY A 68 1.42 7.01 -8.17
C GLY A 68 0.16 6.17 -8.27
N GLY A 69 0.22 4.97 -7.70
CA GLY A 69 -0.93 4.06 -7.62
C GLY A 69 -0.70 2.93 -6.63
N TRP A 70 -1.81 2.35 -6.22
CA TRP A 70 -1.83 1.16 -5.38
C TRP A 70 -1.96 -0.08 -6.23
N ARG A 71 -1.02 -1.01 -6.08
CA ARG A 71 -1.19 -2.39 -6.52
C ARG A 71 -1.81 -3.19 -5.38
N HIS A 72 -2.80 -4.00 -5.71
CA HIS A 72 -3.43 -4.94 -4.79
C HIS A 72 -2.88 -6.34 -5.08
N GLU A 73 -2.34 -6.99 -4.06
CA GLU A 73 -1.53 -8.20 -4.22
C GLU A 73 -1.98 -9.31 -3.27
N LEU A 74 -1.81 -10.55 -3.73
CA LEU A 74 -1.83 -11.75 -2.90
C LEU A 74 -0.46 -12.41 -3.00
N ILE A 75 0.25 -12.57 -1.88
CA ILE A 75 1.56 -13.22 -1.83
C ILE A 75 1.44 -14.48 -1.00
N ASP A 76 1.78 -15.63 -1.59
CA ASP A 76 1.98 -16.89 -0.88
C ASP A 76 3.45 -16.99 -0.48
N CYS A 77 3.71 -16.90 0.83
CA CYS A 77 5.06 -16.89 1.37
C CYS A 77 5.77 -18.24 1.27
N ASP A 78 5.02 -19.36 1.32
CA ASP A 78 5.59 -20.70 1.22
C ASP A 78 5.89 -21.07 -0.23
N ALA A 79 4.94 -20.80 -1.13
CA ALA A 79 5.11 -21.06 -2.56
C ALA A 79 5.98 -20.02 -3.28
N ARG A 80 6.23 -18.86 -2.65
CA ARG A 80 6.94 -17.70 -3.25
C ARG A 80 6.30 -17.28 -4.58
N THR A 81 4.98 -17.13 -4.54
CA THR A 81 4.18 -16.68 -5.69
C THR A 81 3.43 -15.39 -5.36
N ILE A 82 3.12 -14.64 -6.41
CA ILE A 82 2.34 -13.40 -6.34
C ILE A 82 1.20 -13.45 -7.35
N ALA A 83 0.02 -12.98 -6.93
CA ALA A 83 -1.12 -12.75 -7.80
C ALA A 83 -1.56 -11.29 -7.70
N HIS A 84 -1.62 -10.61 -8.84
CA HIS A 84 -2.09 -9.22 -8.91
C HIS A 84 -3.63 -9.21 -8.87
N ALA A 85 -4.21 -8.48 -7.91
CA ALA A 85 -5.64 -8.46 -7.64
C ALA A 85 -6.30 -7.13 -8.04
N GLY A 86 -5.55 -6.23 -8.65
CA GLY A 86 -6.04 -4.94 -9.14
C GLY A 86 -5.08 -3.79 -8.92
N PHE A 87 -5.49 -2.63 -9.43
CA PHE A 87 -4.77 -1.38 -9.35
C PHE A 87 -5.72 -0.22 -9.13
N SER A 88 -5.33 0.76 -8.31
CA SER A 88 -6.01 2.05 -8.21
C SER A 88 -5.00 3.19 -8.33
N SER A 89 -5.33 4.22 -9.12
CA SER A 89 -4.47 5.38 -9.28
C SER A 89 -4.52 6.27 -8.05
N VAL A 90 -3.42 6.98 -7.78
CA VAL A 90 -3.35 8.04 -6.75
C VAL A 90 -3.01 9.35 -7.44
N ARG A 91 -3.96 10.26 -7.48
CA ARG A 91 -3.80 11.59 -8.08
C ARG A 91 -3.01 12.51 -7.15
N VAL A 92 -2.49 13.59 -7.70
CA VAL A 92 -1.91 14.68 -6.89
C VAL A 92 -2.94 15.11 -5.83
N GLY A 93 -2.47 15.25 -4.58
CA GLY A 93 -3.34 15.49 -3.42
C GLY A 93 -3.83 14.21 -2.73
N GLY A 94 -3.38 13.02 -3.17
CA GLY A 94 -3.63 11.75 -2.47
C GLY A 94 -4.98 11.10 -2.76
N ARG A 95 -5.78 11.64 -3.70
CA ARG A 95 -7.10 11.07 -4.03
C ARG A 95 -6.94 9.77 -4.81
N GLU A 96 -7.45 8.69 -4.25
CA GLU A 96 -7.48 7.38 -4.89
C GLU A 96 -8.60 7.30 -5.95
N GLY A 97 -8.28 6.66 -7.07
CA GLY A 97 -9.26 6.25 -8.08
C GLY A 97 -9.91 4.91 -7.70
N PRO A 98 -10.89 4.45 -8.49
CA PRO A 98 -11.48 3.13 -8.29
C PRO A 98 -10.45 2.02 -8.54
N VAL A 99 -10.61 0.91 -7.83
CA VAL A 99 -9.81 -0.30 -8.11
C VAL A 99 -10.28 -0.88 -9.44
N SER A 100 -9.34 -1.13 -10.33
CA SER A 100 -9.56 -1.73 -11.65
C SER A 100 -8.68 -2.96 -11.83
N GLY A 101 -9.08 -3.84 -12.75
CA GLY A 101 -8.39 -5.09 -13.04
C GLY A 101 -8.95 -6.29 -12.28
N ASP A 102 -8.79 -7.46 -12.89
CA ASP A 102 -9.21 -8.74 -12.33
C ASP A 102 -8.04 -9.43 -11.65
N LEU A 103 -8.36 -10.33 -10.73
CA LEU A 103 -7.37 -11.22 -10.13
C LEU A 103 -6.68 -12.04 -11.23
N ARG A 104 -5.37 -11.89 -11.35
CA ARG A 104 -4.55 -12.68 -12.27
C ARG A 104 -4.10 -13.98 -11.59
N PRO A 105 -3.82 -15.04 -12.38
CA PRO A 105 -3.22 -16.26 -11.86
C PRO A 105 -1.92 -15.95 -11.11
N ALA A 106 -1.68 -16.66 -10.02
CA ALA A 106 -0.43 -16.56 -9.29
C ALA A 106 0.75 -17.01 -10.15
N ALA A 107 1.84 -16.25 -10.09
CA ALA A 107 3.09 -16.55 -10.77
C ALA A 107 4.25 -16.58 -9.78
N ALA A 108 5.31 -17.33 -10.11
CA ALA A 108 6.53 -17.32 -9.32
C ALA A 108 7.14 -15.92 -9.28
N ILE A 109 7.63 -15.51 -8.12
CA ILE A 109 8.28 -14.22 -7.92
C ILE A 109 9.72 -14.32 -8.44
N PRO A 110 10.10 -13.53 -9.47
CA PRO A 110 11.48 -13.53 -9.96
C PRO A 110 12.44 -12.96 -8.90
N SER A 111 13.53 -13.67 -8.64
CA SER A 111 14.55 -13.20 -7.69
C SER A 111 15.15 -11.86 -8.13
N GLY A 112 15.35 -10.94 -7.18
CA GLY A 112 15.89 -9.62 -7.43
C GLY A 112 14.92 -8.61 -8.07
N SER A 113 13.65 -8.98 -8.27
CA SER A 113 12.62 -8.07 -8.74
C SER A 113 12.07 -7.20 -7.60
N ALA A 114 11.34 -6.13 -7.95
CA ALA A 114 10.60 -5.33 -6.98
C ALA A 114 9.59 -6.18 -6.18
N ASP A 115 8.97 -7.17 -6.82
CA ASP A 115 8.05 -8.10 -6.15
C ASP A 115 8.80 -9.02 -5.16
N ASP A 116 10.06 -9.40 -5.46
CA ASP A 116 10.90 -10.15 -4.52
C ASP A 116 11.26 -9.30 -3.29
N ALA A 117 11.55 -8.02 -3.47
CA ALA A 117 11.79 -7.10 -2.36
C ALA A 117 10.56 -6.94 -1.47
N VAL A 118 9.37 -6.80 -2.07
CA VAL A 118 8.09 -6.78 -1.35
C VAL A 118 7.86 -8.08 -0.60
N ALA A 119 8.05 -9.23 -1.24
CA ALA A 119 7.87 -10.54 -0.61
C ALA A 119 8.85 -10.77 0.55
N LYS A 120 10.12 -10.39 0.41
CA LYS A 120 11.11 -10.46 1.49
C LYS A 120 10.73 -9.58 2.67
N LEU A 121 10.24 -8.37 2.42
CA LEU A 121 9.78 -7.48 3.49
C LEU A 121 8.59 -8.10 4.24
N VAL A 122 7.60 -8.62 3.51
CA VAL A 122 6.34 -9.15 4.07
C VAL A 122 6.53 -10.53 4.72
N CYS A 123 7.20 -11.45 4.01
CA CYS A 123 7.30 -12.85 4.42
C CYS A 123 8.48 -13.11 5.36
N ASP A 124 9.60 -12.44 5.13
CA ASP A 124 10.88 -12.74 5.80
C ASP A 124 11.28 -11.62 6.80
N GLY A 125 10.54 -10.51 6.83
CA GLY A 125 10.84 -9.37 7.69
C GLY A 125 12.11 -8.62 7.29
N TRP A 126 12.60 -8.82 6.05
CA TRP A 126 13.76 -8.12 5.53
C TRP A 126 13.47 -6.62 5.35
N ARG A 127 14.42 -5.77 5.75
CA ARG A 127 14.23 -4.31 5.75
C ARG A 127 15.37 -3.63 5.00
N PRO A 128 15.28 -3.56 3.66
CA PRO A 128 16.35 -3.04 2.82
C PRO A 128 16.67 -1.57 3.10
N TYR A 129 15.65 -0.80 3.45
CA TYR A 129 15.80 0.63 3.75
C TYR A 129 15.55 0.92 5.24
N ALA A 130 16.23 0.20 6.13
CA ALA A 130 16.03 0.31 7.58
C ALA A 130 16.25 1.73 8.13
N GLY A 131 17.08 2.54 7.45
CA GLY A 131 17.30 3.95 7.80
C GLY A 131 16.18 4.90 7.38
N VAL A 132 15.21 4.43 6.58
CA VAL A 132 14.05 5.21 6.14
C VAL A 132 12.88 4.92 7.08
N ALA A 133 12.39 5.95 7.78
CA ALA A 133 11.24 5.80 8.66
C ALA A 133 9.98 5.44 7.84
N PRO A 134 9.06 4.62 8.40
CA PRO A 134 7.77 4.38 7.77
C PRO A 134 7.00 5.67 7.57
N ALA A 135 6.32 5.81 6.41
CA ALA A 135 5.45 6.93 6.16
C ALA A 135 4.03 6.63 6.72
N ALA A 136 3.42 7.62 7.37
CA ALA A 136 2.08 7.52 7.93
C ALA A 136 0.98 8.01 6.96
N SER A 137 1.37 8.50 5.78
CA SER A 137 0.45 8.96 4.73
C SER A 137 1.06 8.78 3.34
N VAL A 138 0.19 8.81 2.32
CA VAL A 138 0.62 8.79 0.92
C VAL A 138 1.48 10.01 0.59
N GLU A 139 1.12 11.20 1.08
CA GLU A 139 1.90 12.43 0.88
C GLU A 139 3.31 12.31 1.44
N GLU A 140 3.44 11.73 2.62
CA GLU A 140 4.75 11.48 3.23
C GLU A 140 5.57 10.46 2.43
N ALA A 141 4.96 9.38 1.95
CA ALA A 141 5.63 8.42 1.08
C ALA A 141 6.11 9.06 -0.23
N VAL A 142 5.33 9.96 -0.84
CA VAL A 142 5.71 10.73 -2.03
C VAL A 142 6.93 11.63 -1.72
N ARG A 143 6.91 12.34 -0.60
CA ARG A 143 8.00 13.21 -0.17
C ARG A 143 9.30 12.43 0.08
N ILE A 144 9.20 11.20 0.59
CA ILE A 144 10.34 10.29 0.82
C ILE A 144 10.81 9.67 -0.50
N GLY A 145 9.89 9.14 -1.30
CA GLY A 145 10.21 8.29 -2.45
C GLY A 145 10.79 9.04 -3.66
N ARG A 146 10.27 10.22 -3.97
CA ARG A 146 10.72 10.98 -5.17
C ARG A 146 12.21 11.33 -5.18
N PRO A 147 12.81 11.85 -4.09
CA PRO A 147 14.25 12.07 -4.06
C PRO A 147 15.06 10.78 -4.27
N LEU A 148 14.58 9.65 -3.75
CA LEU A 148 15.27 8.36 -3.91
C LEU A 148 15.23 7.88 -5.37
N ILE A 149 14.10 8.02 -6.05
CA ILE A 149 14.00 7.73 -7.49
C ILE A 149 14.98 8.60 -8.29
N ALA A 150 15.01 9.92 -8.01
CA ALA A 150 15.85 10.88 -8.72
C ALA A 150 17.36 10.60 -8.54
N THR A 151 17.76 10.04 -7.39
CA THR A 151 19.17 9.73 -7.10
C THR A 151 19.55 8.29 -7.44
N GLY A 152 18.57 7.43 -7.82
CA GLY A 152 18.82 6.01 -8.04
C GLY A 152 19.32 5.31 -6.78
N ALA A 153 18.75 5.64 -5.62
CA ALA A 153 19.18 5.10 -4.34
C ALA A 153 19.04 3.58 -4.29
N GLU A 154 20.15 2.91 -4.00
CA GLU A 154 20.17 1.46 -3.71
C GLU A 154 20.03 1.24 -2.19
N PRO A 155 19.56 0.03 -1.75
CA PRO A 155 19.38 -0.32 -0.35
C PRO A 155 20.69 -0.46 0.42
#